data_95378c6dac79854f8e30bc33bb5bf52b
#
_entry.id   95378c6dac79854f8e30bc33bb5bf52b
#
_cell.length_a   1.000
_cell.length_b   1.000
_cell.length_c   1.000
_cell.angle_alpha   90.00
_cell.angle_beta   90.00
_cell.angle_gamma   90.00
#
_symmetry.space_group_name_H-M   'P 1'
#
loop_
_entity.id
_entity.type
_entity.pdbx_description
1 polymer ?
#
loop_
_entity_poly.entity_id
_entity_poly.type
_entity_poly.pdbx_seq_one_letter_code
_entity_poly.pdbx_strand_id
1 'polypeptide(L)'
;GRVKTLHPKVFGGILHRRDLPEDVAVAKQYDIPALDLVMVDLYPFEETVASGASGEDIIEKIDIGGISLIRGGAKNFNDVLIVSSRDQYAEVSAIFAAHGSTSTTLEERRNFAGKAFAVSSHYDGAIQRYFAGQSADLANYTTLPAHSLRYGENPHQQGKFYGDLASLFDKLHGKELSYNNLVDVDACLSLLDEFNETAFVII
;
A
#
# COMPACT_ATOMS: atom_id res chain seq x y z
N GLY A 1 6.62 -8.64 25.43
CA GLY A 1 7.00 -9.64 24.43
C GLY A 1 6.54 -9.25 23.04
N ARG A 2 7.23 -9.75 22.03
CA ARG A 2 6.99 -9.46 20.60
C ARG A 2 5.69 -10.07 20.04
N VAL A 3 5.10 -11.06 20.69
CA VAL A 3 3.92 -11.79 20.17
C VAL A 3 2.74 -11.57 21.10
N LYS A 4 1.87 -10.62 20.77
CA LYS A 4 0.67 -10.30 21.59
C LYS A 4 -0.64 -10.60 20.85
N THR A 5 -0.67 -10.46 19.53
CA THR A 5 -1.88 -10.58 18.71
C THR A 5 -1.96 -11.90 17.94
N LEU A 6 -0.85 -12.65 17.81
CA LEU A 6 -0.83 -13.97 17.16
C LEU A 6 -1.41 -15.04 18.08
N HIS A 7 -2.73 -15.02 18.24
CA HIS A 7 -3.44 -15.91 19.13
C HIS A 7 -4.59 -16.63 18.38
N PRO A 8 -4.79 -17.95 18.58
CA PRO A 8 -5.83 -18.72 17.86
C PRO A 8 -7.23 -18.12 17.97
N LYS A 9 -7.63 -17.60 19.14
CA LYS A 9 -8.93 -16.95 19.30
C LYS A 9 -9.07 -15.66 18.50
N VAL A 10 -8.00 -14.88 18.34
CA VAL A 10 -8.02 -13.66 17.54
C VAL A 10 -8.13 -14.01 16.06
N PHE A 11 -7.24 -14.88 15.56
CA PHE A 11 -7.27 -15.27 14.15
C PHE A 11 -8.46 -16.13 13.79
N GLY A 12 -8.91 -17.00 14.68
CA GLY A 12 -10.15 -17.75 14.51
C GLY A 12 -11.37 -16.83 14.44
N GLY A 13 -11.39 -15.77 15.28
CA GLY A 13 -12.45 -14.76 15.27
C GLY A 13 -12.52 -13.96 13.97
N ILE A 14 -11.36 -13.72 13.34
CA ILE A 14 -11.25 -13.03 12.05
C ILE A 14 -11.56 -13.96 10.87
N LEU A 15 -11.04 -15.19 10.88
CA LEU A 15 -10.96 -16.06 9.70
C LEU A 15 -12.08 -17.07 9.54
N HIS A 16 -12.84 -17.43 10.61
CA HIS A 16 -13.92 -18.40 10.47
C HIS A 16 -15.03 -17.85 9.57
N ARG A 17 -15.51 -18.70 8.66
CA ARG A 17 -16.58 -18.37 7.72
C ARG A 17 -17.92 -18.54 8.41
N ARG A 18 -18.72 -17.48 8.47
CA ARG A 18 -19.97 -17.45 9.24
C ARG A 18 -21.13 -18.13 8.53
N ASP A 19 -21.02 -18.34 7.23
CA ASP A 19 -21.96 -19.07 6.40
C ASP A 19 -21.75 -20.59 6.41
N LEU A 20 -20.62 -21.06 6.99
CA LEU A 20 -20.31 -22.49 7.10
C LEU A 20 -20.59 -23.03 8.50
N PRO A 21 -21.59 -23.95 8.65
CA PRO A 21 -21.95 -24.51 9.95
C PRO A 21 -20.79 -25.18 10.70
N GLU A 22 -19.90 -25.83 10.00
CA GLU A 22 -18.70 -26.48 10.55
C GLU A 22 -17.72 -25.49 11.18
N ASP A 23 -17.45 -24.35 10.52
CA ASP A 23 -16.58 -23.31 11.06
C ASP A 23 -17.23 -22.67 12.32
N VAL A 24 -18.54 -22.42 12.26
CA VAL A 24 -19.31 -21.89 13.40
C VAL A 24 -19.30 -22.86 14.58
N ALA A 25 -19.45 -24.16 14.32
CA ALA A 25 -19.42 -25.19 15.38
C ALA A 25 -18.05 -25.25 16.07
N VAL A 26 -16.94 -25.17 15.28
CA VAL A 26 -15.59 -25.14 15.82
C VAL A 26 -15.35 -23.85 16.62
N ALA A 27 -15.77 -22.69 16.10
CA ALA A 27 -15.64 -21.43 16.83
C ALA A 27 -16.36 -21.48 18.17
N LYS A 28 -17.57 -22.05 18.21
CA LYS A 28 -18.33 -22.24 19.45
C LYS A 28 -17.66 -23.25 20.40
N GLN A 29 -17.14 -24.35 19.89
CA GLN A 29 -16.44 -25.37 20.68
C GLN A 29 -15.25 -24.82 21.45
N TYR A 30 -14.48 -23.91 20.80
CA TYR A 30 -13.27 -23.33 21.37
C TYR A 30 -13.49 -21.94 21.99
N ASP A 31 -14.73 -21.48 22.09
CA ASP A 31 -15.10 -20.18 22.63
C ASP A 31 -14.34 -19.05 21.91
N ILE A 32 -14.43 -19.05 20.57
CA ILE A 32 -13.83 -18.07 19.68
C ILE A 32 -14.90 -17.02 19.32
N PRO A 33 -14.75 -15.75 19.76
CA PRO A 33 -15.69 -14.70 19.40
C PRO A 33 -15.53 -14.30 17.93
N ALA A 34 -16.65 -14.01 17.25
CA ALA A 34 -16.59 -13.38 15.93
C ALA A 34 -16.10 -11.94 16.03
N LEU A 35 -15.22 -11.54 15.13
CA LEU A 35 -14.70 -10.18 15.04
C LEU A 35 -15.17 -9.55 13.72
N ASP A 36 -16.01 -8.50 13.82
CA ASP A 36 -16.65 -7.84 12.67
C ASP A 36 -15.78 -6.75 12.07
N LEU A 37 -14.93 -6.16 12.90
CA LEU A 37 -14.06 -5.02 12.54
C LEU A 37 -12.64 -5.27 13.05
N VAL A 38 -11.68 -5.07 12.17
CA VAL A 38 -10.25 -5.08 12.49
C VAL A 38 -9.66 -3.75 12.05
N MET A 39 -9.09 -3.01 13.00
CA MET A 39 -8.40 -1.74 12.72
C MET A 39 -6.95 -1.86 13.15
N VAL A 40 -6.03 -1.61 12.22
CA VAL A 40 -4.60 -1.77 12.45
C VAL A 40 -3.83 -0.65 11.78
N ASP A 41 -3.02 0.05 12.57
CA ASP A 41 -1.95 0.92 12.07
C ASP A 41 -0.63 0.18 12.25
N LEU A 42 0.11 0.00 11.16
CA LEU A 42 1.42 -0.65 11.19
C LEU A 42 2.45 0.23 11.89
N TYR A 43 3.50 -0.37 12.41
CA TYR A 43 4.64 0.37 12.91
C TYR A 43 5.28 1.23 11.81
N PRO A 44 5.79 2.45 12.15
CA PRO A 44 6.31 3.42 11.20
C PRO A 44 7.70 3.01 10.70
N PHE A 45 7.77 1.95 9.89
CA PHE A 45 9.04 1.38 9.40
C PHE A 45 9.80 2.39 8.52
N GLU A 46 9.12 2.97 7.52
CA GLU A 46 9.76 3.87 6.55
C GLU A 46 10.24 5.17 7.22
N GLU A 47 9.44 5.75 8.13
CA GLU A 47 9.87 6.93 8.90
C GLU A 47 11.06 6.61 9.80
N THR A 48 11.11 5.40 10.37
CA THR A 48 12.25 4.97 11.19
C THR A 48 13.51 4.82 10.35
N VAL A 49 13.41 4.24 9.14
CA VAL A 49 14.53 4.19 8.18
C VAL A 49 14.98 5.60 7.80
N ALA A 50 14.04 6.48 7.44
CA ALA A 50 14.33 7.85 7.03
C ALA A 50 14.95 8.71 8.14
N SER A 51 14.69 8.39 9.41
CA SER A 51 15.28 9.10 10.55
C SER A 51 16.75 8.79 10.78
N GLY A 52 17.33 7.81 10.07
CA GLY A 52 18.70 7.35 10.28
C GLY A 52 18.89 6.56 11.58
N ALA A 53 17.84 5.95 12.09
CA ALA A 53 17.89 5.11 13.29
C ALA A 53 18.87 3.92 13.14
N SER A 54 19.25 3.30 14.25
CA SER A 54 20.11 2.11 14.22
C SER A 54 19.43 0.95 13.47
N GLY A 55 20.23 0.06 12.89
CA GLY A 55 19.68 -1.12 12.22
C GLY A 55 18.82 -1.99 13.14
N GLU A 56 19.17 -2.07 14.42
CA GLU A 56 18.41 -2.78 15.45
C GLU A 56 17.02 -2.13 15.69
N ASP A 57 16.96 -0.82 15.80
CA ASP A 57 15.73 -0.06 15.98
C ASP A 57 14.80 -0.17 14.74
N ILE A 58 15.39 -0.18 13.54
CA ILE A 58 14.66 -0.38 12.29
C ILE A 58 14.03 -1.77 12.25
N ILE A 59 14.80 -2.81 12.58
CA ILE A 59 14.31 -4.19 12.59
C ILE A 59 13.17 -4.38 13.60
N GLU A 60 13.22 -3.71 14.77
CA GLU A 60 12.12 -3.74 15.74
C GLU A 60 10.82 -3.10 15.22
N LYS A 61 10.88 -2.31 14.15
CA LYS A 61 9.70 -1.72 13.49
C LYS A 61 9.11 -2.60 12.39
N ILE A 62 9.66 -3.76 12.13
CA ILE A 62 9.03 -4.75 11.25
C ILE A 62 7.85 -5.37 11.99
N ASP A 63 6.63 -4.98 11.60
CA ASP A 63 5.39 -5.44 12.24
C ASP A 63 5.03 -6.83 11.73
N ILE A 64 4.98 -7.80 12.65
CA ILE A 64 4.58 -9.18 12.35
C ILE A 64 3.10 -9.39 12.63
N GLY A 65 2.63 -8.91 13.78
CA GLY A 65 1.25 -9.12 14.22
C GLY A 65 0.25 -8.29 13.43
N GLY A 66 0.52 -7.00 13.28
CA GLY A 66 -0.35 -6.06 12.56
C GLY A 66 -0.55 -6.45 11.10
N ILE A 67 0.54 -6.74 10.39
CA ILE A 67 0.44 -7.17 8.99
C ILE A 67 -0.34 -8.48 8.83
N SER A 68 -0.19 -9.41 9.77
CA SER A 68 -0.93 -10.67 9.78
C SER A 68 -2.44 -10.44 9.99
N LEU A 69 -2.81 -9.53 10.90
CA LEU A 69 -4.22 -9.15 11.13
C LEU A 69 -4.83 -8.47 9.91
N ILE A 70 -4.09 -7.56 9.25
CA ILE A 70 -4.51 -6.89 8.02
C ILE A 70 -4.83 -7.93 6.94
N ARG A 71 -3.93 -8.86 6.69
CA ARG A 71 -4.12 -9.92 5.68
C ARG A 71 -5.26 -10.86 6.05
N GLY A 72 -5.41 -11.20 7.34
CA GLY A 72 -6.50 -12.03 7.83
C GLY A 72 -7.87 -11.39 7.59
N GLY A 73 -8.05 -10.14 8.01
CA GLY A 73 -9.28 -9.38 7.82
C GLY A 73 -9.61 -9.19 6.33
N ALA A 74 -8.63 -8.83 5.52
CA ALA A 74 -8.79 -8.67 4.08
C ALA A 74 -9.21 -9.99 3.39
N LYS A 75 -8.64 -11.14 3.81
CA LYS A 75 -9.01 -12.44 3.28
C LYS A 75 -10.48 -12.78 3.56
N ASN A 76 -10.98 -12.47 4.76
CA ASN A 76 -12.36 -12.74 5.17
C ASN A 76 -13.28 -11.51 5.03
N PHE A 77 -13.13 -10.74 3.95
CA PHE A 77 -13.95 -9.56 3.69
C PHE A 77 -15.45 -9.85 3.58
N ASN A 78 -15.85 -11.10 3.39
CA ASN A 78 -17.26 -11.49 3.44
C ASN A 78 -17.90 -11.17 4.80
N ASP A 79 -17.15 -11.32 5.88
CA ASP A 79 -17.63 -11.21 7.24
C ASP A 79 -17.00 -10.05 8.03
N VAL A 80 -15.82 -9.58 7.61
CA VAL A 80 -14.96 -8.65 8.37
C VAL A 80 -14.69 -7.37 7.58
N LEU A 81 -14.88 -6.22 8.23
CA LEU A 81 -14.34 -4.96 7.76
C LEU A 81 -12.90 -4.82 8.26
N ILE A 82 -11.96 -4.61 7.35
CA ILE A 82 -10.55 -4.31 7.67
C ILE A 82 -10.23 -2.84 7.39
N VAL A 83 -9.70 -2.14 8.37
CA VAL A 83 -9.17 -0.77 8.27
C VAL A 83 -7.68 -0.84 8.53
N SER A 84 -6.87 -0.59 7.53
CA SER A 84 -5.45 -0.90 7.52
C SER A 84 -4.54 0.34 7.57
N SER A 85 -5.12 1.54 7.66
CA SER A 85 -4.41 2.81 7.73
C SER A 85 -5.29 3.89 8.35
N ARG A 86 -4.67 4.84 9.04
CA ARG A 86 -5.33 6.04 9.60
C ARG A 86 -6.05 6.87 8.55
N ASP A 87 -5.53 6.91 7.33
CA ASP A 87 -6.13 7.65 6.22
C ASP A 87 -7.54 7.15 5.86
N GLN A 88 -7.88 5.93 6.27
CA GLN A 88 -9.19 5.31 6.03
C GLN A 88 -10.22 5.64 7.12
N TYR A 89 -9.82 6.24 8.24
CA TYR A 89 -10.72 6.48 9.39
C TYR A 89 -11.89 7.41 9.07
N ALA A 90 -11.64 8.48 8.31
CA ALA A 90 -12.69 9.40 7.90
C ALA A 90 -13.72 8.70 7.00
N GLU A 91 -13.27 7.86 6.07
CA GLU A 91 -14.13 7.09 5.17
C GLU A 91 -15.01 6.10 5.95
N VAL A 92 -14.42 5.33 6.88
CA VAL A 92 -15.18 4.41 7.74
C VAL A 92 -16.22 5.15 8.59
N SER A 93 -15.84 6.29 9.17
CA SER A 93 -16.75 7.11 9.95
C SER A 93 -17.92 7.62 9.11
N ALA A 94 -17.66 8.01 7.86
CA ALA A 94 -18.71 8.45 6.93
C ALA A 94 -19.66 7.30 6.55
N ILE A 95 -19.14 6.10 6.32
CA ILE A 95 -19.93 4.90 6.05
C ILE A 95 -20.86 4.59 7.23
N PHE A 96 -20.33 4.55 8.44
CA PHE A 96 -21.12 4.27 9.65
C PHE A 96 -22.20 5.35 9.89
N ALA A 97 -21.87 6.62 9.63
CA ALA A 97 -22.86 7.70 9.71
C ALA A 97 -23.98 7.56 8.65
N ALA A 98 -23.63 7.20 7.43
CA ALA A 98 -24.60 7.00 6.35
C ALA A 98 -25.54 5.82 6.61
N HIS A 99 -25.03 4.74 7.22
CA HIS A 99 -25.84 3.57 7.57
C HIS A 99 -26.61 3.75 8.90
N GLY A 100 -26.28 4.76 9.70
CA GLY A 100 -26.81 4.93 11.06
C GLY A 100 -26.44 3.78 12.01
N SER A 101 -25.42 2.99 11.67
CA SER A 101 -24.94 1.83 12.40
C SER A 101 -23.52 1.47 12.00
N THR A 102 -22.91 0.50 12.69
CA THR A 102 -21.59 -0.05 12.32
C THR A 102 -21.66 -1.15 11.27
N SER A 103 -22.84 -1.38 10.66
CA SER A 103 -22.98 -2.34 9.57
C SER A 103 -22.34 -1.82 8.28
N THR A 104 -21.87 -2.75 7.44
CA THR A 104 -21.25 -2.48 6.16
C THR A 104 -21.77 -3.41 5.09
N THR A 105 -21.78 -2.96 3.85
CA THR A 105 -22.09 -3.79 2.70
C THR A 105 -20.90 -4.68 2.32
N LEU A 106 -21.16 -5.73 1.56
CA LEU A 106 -20.11 -6.60 1.03
C LEU A 106 -19.16 -5.81 0.09
N GLU A 107 -19.69 -4.88 -0.68
CA GLU A 107 -18.90 -4.06 -1.60
C GLU A 107 -17.94 -3.13 -0.86
N GLU A 108 -18.40 -2.48 0.21
CA GLU A 108 -17.54 -1.66 1.08
C GLU A 108 -16.42 -2.51 1.69
N ARG A 109 -16.74 -3.67 2.26
CA ARG A 109 -15.72 -4.56 2.83
C ARG A 109 -14.73 -5.05 1.77
N ARG A 110 -15.18 -5.36 0.56
CA ARG A 110 -14.32 -5.73 -0.56
C ARG A 110 -13.38 -4.58 -0.98
N ASN A 111 -13.88 -3.34 -1.01
CA ASN A 111 -13.07 -2.17 -1.28
C ASN A 111 -11.96 -2.00 -0.23
N PHE A 112 -12.30 -2.09 1.06
CA PHE A 112 -11.33 -2.02 2.14
C PHE A 112 -10.31 -3.19 2.11
N ALA A 113 -10.73 -4.39 1.72
CA ALA A 113 -9.82 -5.52 1.52
C ALA A 113 -8.79 -5.23 0.41
N GLY A 114 -9.20 -4.60 -0.69
CA GLY A 114 -8.29 -4.14 -1.74
C GLY A 114 -7.27 -3.13 -1.21
N LYS A 115 -7.73 -2.13 -0.45
CA LYS A 115 -6.85 -1.14 0.22
C LYS A 115 -5.88 -1.80 1.19
N ALA A 116 -6.34 -2.80 1.95
CA ALA A 116 -5.52 -3.53 2.90
C ALA A 116 -4.38 -4.31 2.22
N PHE A 117 -4.64 -4.93 1.08
CA PHE A 117 -3.57 -5.58 0.30
C PHE A 117 -2.62 -4.58 -0.35
N ALA A 118 -3.08 -3.38 -0.72
CA ALA A 118 -2.20 -2.30 -1.18
C ALA A 118 -1.24 -1.86 -0.06
N VAL A 119 -1.75 -1.63 1.16
CA VAL A 119 -0.93 -1.32 2.35
C VAL A 119 0.09 -2.44 2.62
N SER A 120 -0.35 -3.71 2.61
CA SER A 120 0.54 -4.86 2.82
C SER A 120 1.65 -4.93 1.77
N SER A 121 1.32 -4.74 0.49
CA SER A 121 2.29 -4.78 -0.61
C SER A 121 3.31 -3.64 -0.51
N HIS A 122 2.86 -2.42 -0.19
CA HIS A 122 3.74 -1.27 0.02
C HIS A 122 4.71 -1.52 1.18
N TYR A 123 4.19 -1.98 2.30
CA TYR A 123 4.95 -2.26 3.52
C TYR A 123 6.03 -3.32 3.29
N ASP A 124 5.65 -4.47 2.69
CA ASP A 124 6.60 -5.54 2.36
C ASP A 124 7.65 -5.05 1.34
N GLY A 125 7.25 -4.22 0.38
CA GLY A 125 8.16 -3.61 -0.58
C GLY A 125 9.17 -2.65 0.07
N ALA A 126 8.75 -1.87 1.08
CA ALA A 126 9.65 -0.99 1.83
C ALA A 126 10.70 -1.79 2.61
N ILE A 127 10.28 -2.88 3.26
CA ILE A 127 11.17 -3.78 3.97
C ILE A 127 12.16 -4.45 3.01
N GLN A 128 11.68 -4.94 1.88
CA GLN A 128 12.51 -5.56 0.84
C GLN A 128 13.58 -4.59 0.33
N ARG A 129 13.23 -3.34 0.03
CA ARG A 129 14.20 -2.30 -0.39
C ARG A 129 15.26 -2.04 0.68
N TYR A 130 14.88 -1.98 1.95
CA TYR A 130 15.83 -1.81 3.06
C TYR A 130 16.87 -2.93 3.10
N PHE A 131 16.46 -4.19 2.99
CA PHE A 131 17.36 -5.34 2.99
C PHE A 131 18.20 -5.48 1.72
N ALA A 132 17.66 -5.08 0.57
CA ALA A 132 18.38 -5.14 -0.71
C ALA A 132 19.47 -4.05 -0.84
N GLY A 133 19.38 -2.96 -0.06
CA GLY A 133 20.31 -1.85 -0.14
C GLY A 133 20.33 -1.19 -1.52
N GLN A 134 21.48 -0.59 -1.90
CA GLN A 134 21.64 0.09 -3.20
C GLN A 134 21.66 -0.85 -4.42
N SER A 135 21.74 -2.16 -4.22
CA SER A 135 21.70 -3.15 -5.31
C SER A 135 20.30 -3.59 -5.71
N ALA A 136 19.28 -2.83 -5.35
CA ALA A 136 17.89 -3.13 -5.67
C ALA A 136 17.57 -2.82 -7.14
N ASP A 137 18.14 -3.56 -8.09
CA ASP A 137 17.72 -3.59 -9.50
C ASP A 137 16.30 -4.15 -9.72
N LEU A 138 15.66 -4.58 -8.64
CA LEU A 138 14.26 -5.02 -8.63
C LEU A 138 13.40 -3.90 -8.05
N ALA A 139 13.29 -2.79 -8.79
CA ALA A 139 12.28 -1.79 -8.49
C ALA A 139 10.90 -2.45 -8.54
N ASN A 140 10.28 -2.63 -7.37
CA ASN A 140 8.88 -3.02 -7.31
C ASN A 140 8.05 -1.80 -7.71
N TYR A 141 7.91 -1.58 -9.03
CA TYR A 141 7.21 -0.42 -9.60
C TYR A 141 5.78 -0.29 -9.06
N THR A 142 5.18 -1.39 -8.60
CA THR A 142 3.81 -1.38 -8.06
C THR A 142 3.69 -0.63 -6.73
N THR A 143 4.79 -0.39 -6.02
CA THR A 143 4.81 0.36 -4.75
C THR A 143 5.13 1.85 -4.93
N LEU A 144 5.55 2.27 -6.13
CA LEU A 144 5.82 3.66 -6.43
C LEU A 144 4.53 4.41 -6.78
N PRO A 145 4.44 5.71 -6.48
CA PRO A 145 3.36 6.56 -6.98
C PRO A 145 3.24 6.41 -8.50
N ALA A 146 2.02 6.26 -8.99
CA ALA A 146 1.75 6.10 -10.41
C ALA A 146 1.02 7.34 -10.95
N HIS A 147 1.63 8.03 -11.90
CA HIS A 147 1.07 9.18 -12.61
C HIS A 147 0.57 8.75 -13.98
N SER A 148 -0.70 9.02 -14.28
CA SER A 148 -1.24 8.78 -15.62
C SER A 148 -0.69 9.82 -16.58
N LEU A 149 -0.13 9.36 -17.69
CA LEU A 149 0.30 10.21 -18.78
C LEU A 149 -0.86 10.51 -19.72
N ARG A 150 -0.72 11.58 -20.54
CA ARG A 150 -1.75 11.96 -21.51
C ARG A 150 -2.07 10.82 -22.50
N TYR A 151 -1.06 10.07 -22.94
CA TYR A 151 -1.13 8.82 -23.70
C TYR A 151 0.22 8.11 -23.66
N GLY A 152 0.28 6.86 -24.12
CA GLY A 152 1.51 6.08 -24.25
C GLY A 152 2.36 6.48 -25.46
N GLU A 153 3.02 5.52 -26.11
CA GLU A 153 3.77 5.75 -27.34
C GLU A 153 2.84 6.23 -28.47
N ASN A 154 1.66 5.64 -28.57
CA ASN A 154 0.63 6.02 -29.54
C ASN A 154 -0.59 6.62 -28.84
N PRO A 155 -1.37 7.52 -29.52
CA PRO A 155 -2.48 8.26 -28.90
C PRO A 155 -3.61 7.39 -28.30
N HIS A 156 -3.77 6.15 -28.74
CA HIS A 156 -4.77 5.22 -28.25
C HIS A 156 -4.29 4.36 -27.06
N GLN A 157 -3.01 4.45 -26.72
CA GLN A 157 -2.41 3.70 -25.60
C GLN A 157 -2.47 4.51 -24.32
N GLN A 158 -2.63 3.82 -23.19
CA GLN A 158 -2.45 4.41 -21.88
C GLN A 158 -0.98 4.33 -21.48
N GLY A 159 -0.44 5.43 -20.96
CA GLY A 159 0.89 5.48 -20.36
C GLY A 159 0.83 5.79 -18.88
N LYS A 160 1.76 5.25 -18.12
CA LYS A 160 1.96 5.55 -16.69
C LYS A 160 3.44 5.77 -16.41
N PHE A 161 3.72 6.78 -15.59
CA PHE A 161 5.03 6.98 -14.99
C PHE A 161 4.98 6.52 -13.54
N TYR A 162 5.94 5.72 -13.12
CA TYR A 162 6.08 5.25 -11.74
C TYR A 162 7.25 5.96 -11.07
N GLY A 163 6.99 6.73 -10.03
CA GLY A 163 7.95 7.53 -9.31
C GLY A 163 7.41 8.92 -8.97
N ASP A 164 8.25 9.76 -8.36
CA ASP A 164 7.93 11.15 -8.06
C ASP A 164 8.38 12.06 -9.21
N LEU A 165 7.43 12.38 -10.09
CA LEU A 165 7.71 13.23 -11.27
C LEU A 165 8.08 14.66 -10.88
N ALA A 166 7.53 15.18 -9.78
CA ALA A 166 7.79 16.53 -9.32
C ALA A 166 9.18 16.71 -8.71
N SER A 167 9.80 15.62 -8.24
CA SER A 167 11.19 15.65 -7.76
C SER A 167 12.22 15.74 -8.90
N LEU A 168 11.82 15.40 -10.13
CA LEU A 168 12.72 15.37 -11.29
C LEU A 168 12.77 16.71 -12.03
N PHE A 169 11.62 17.38 -12.17
CA PHE A 169 11.51 18.68 -12.87
C PHE A 169 10.19 19.38 -12.57
N ASP A 170 10.19 20.69 -12.75
CA ASP A 170 9.00 21.55 -12.62
C ASP A 170 8.34 21.78 -13.97
N LYS A 171 7.08 21.39 -14.11
CA LYS A 171 6.28 21.72 -15.29
C LYS A 171 5.75 23.14 -15.17
N LEU A 172 6.33 24.09 -15.92
CA LEU A 172 5.95 25.50 -15.87
C LEU A 172 4.64 25.78 -16.64
N HIS A 173 4.49 25.20 -17.84
CA HIS A 173 3.35 25.40 -18.72
C HIS A 173 3.06 24.19 -19.62
N GLY A 174 1.95 24.21 -20.31
CA GLY A 174 1.64 23.27 -21.38
C GLY A 174 0.68 22.16 -20.96
N LYS A 175 0.44 21.23 -21.90
CA LYS A 175 -0.42 20.07 -21.71
C LYS A 175 0.23 19.05 -20.79
N GLU A 176 -0.56 18.10 -20.30
CA GLU A 176 -0.02 16.94 -19.57
C GLU A 176 0.96 16.15 -20.43
N LEU A 177 1.99 15.60 -19.77
CA LEU A 177 3.05 14.86 -20.45
C LEU A 177 2.53 13.56 -21.06
N SER A 178 3.05 13.21 -22.21
CA SER A 178 2.91 11.88 -22.83
C SER A 178 4.17 11.05 -22.60
N TYR A 179 4.10 9.76 -22.93
CA TYR A 179 5.25 8.89 -22.94
C TYR A 179 6.39 9.46 -23.81
N ASN A 180 6.08 9.92 -25.02
CA ASN A 180 7.08 10.47 -25.94
C ASN A 180 7.77 11.70 -25.35
N ASN A 181 7.04 12.59 -24.66
CA ASN A 181 7.68 13.72 -24.00
C ASN A 181 8.69 13.30 -22.93
N LEU A 182 8.42 12.23 -22.16
CA LEU A 182 9.37 11.73 -21.19
C LEU A 182 10.59 11.05 -21.84
N VAL A 183 10.41 10.37 -22.97
CA VAL A 183 11.51 9.82 -23.76
C VAL A 183 12.40 10.94 -24.29
N ASP A 184 11.81 12.03 -24.79
CA ASP A 184 12.53 13.20 -25.26
C ASP A 184 13.34 13.86 -24.13
N VAL A 185 12.74 14.01 -22.94
CA VAL A 185 13.43 14.55 -21.75
C VAL A 185 14.60 13.65 -21.33
N ASP A 186 14.44 12.35 -21.31
CA ASP A 186 15.50 11.39 -20.99
C ASP A 186 16.67 11.48 -21.97
N ALA A 187 16.38 11.58 -23.27
CA ALA A 187 17.37 11.78 -24.30
C ALA A 187 18.11 13.13 -24.15
N CYS A 188 17.38 14.20 -23.78
CA CYS A 188 17.98 15.50 -23.49
C CYS A 188 18.95 15.44 -22.32
N LEU A 189 18.55 14.83 -21.22
CA LEU A 189 19.40 14.72 -20.04
C LEU A 189 20.66 13.92 -20.34
N SER A 190 20.51 12.79 -21.00
CA SER A 190 21.64 11.96 -21.43
C SER A 190 22.61 12.72 -22.34
N LEU A 191 22.09 13.56 -23.23
CA LEU A 191 22.94 14.41 -24.09
C LEU A 191 23.66 15.52 -23.32
N LEU A 192 22.97 16.15 -22.35
CA LEU A 192 23.55 17.22 -21.52
C LEU A 192 24.69 16.70 -20.63
N ASP A 193 24.60 15.47 -20.16
CA ASP A 193 25.63 14.82 -19.31
C ASP A 193 26.96 14.61 -20.05
N GLU A 194 26.98 14.68 -21.40
CA GLU A 194 28.21 14.62 -22.20
C GLU A 194 29.00 15.94 -22.21
N PHE A 195 28.43 17.06 -21.73
CA PHE A 195 29.08 18.37 -21.74
C PHE A 195 29.60 18.76 -20.35
N ASN A 196 30.84 19.21 -20.29
CA ASN A 196 31.48 19.73 -19.07
C ASN A 196 31.30 21.26 -18.91
N GLU A 197 30.69 21.94 -19.84
CA GLU A 197 30.44 23.36 -19.85
C GLU A 197 28.94 23.66 -19.93
N THR A 198 28.56 24.92 -19.68
CA THR A 198 27.15 25.30 -19.70
C THR A 198 26.54 25.03 -21.08
N ALA A 199 25.57 24.11 -21.10
CA ALA A 199 24.86 23.71 -22.32
C ALA A 199 23.35 23.77 -22.11
N PHE A 200 22.60 23.82 -23.22
CA PHE A 200 21.14 23.67 -23.20
C PHE A 200 20.67 22.86 -24.42
N VAL A 201 19.55 22.21 -24.27
CA VAL A 201 18.93 21.41 -25.34
C VAL A 201 17.50 21.87 -25.52
N ILE A 202 17.07 21.95 -26.77
CA ILE A 202 15.67 22.22 -27.17
C ILE A 202 15.21 21.04 -28.03
N ILE A 203 14.07 20.43 -27.65
CA ILE A 203 13.41 19.34 -28.38
C ILE A 203 11.97 19.73 -28.74
#